data_239c84bb49db3f05187df13048e60771
#
_entry.id   239c84bb49db3f05187df13048e60771
#
_cell.length_a   1.000
_cell.length_b   1.000
_cell.length_c   1.000
_cell.angle_alpha   90.00
_cell.angle_beta   90.00
_cell.angle_gamma   90.00
#
_symmetry.space_group_name_H-M   'P 1'
#
loop_
_entity.id
_entity.type
_entity.pdbx_description
1 polymer ?
#
loop_
_entity_poly.entity_id
_entity_poly.type
_entity_poly.pdbx_seq_one_letter_code
_entity_poly.pdbx_strand_id
1 'polypeptide(L)'
;MQINETCELFRQIRDEIDEVEGRLKVLKQELHTLEVKILEHLSTNGIDSIKAAGVTFTVKERFRATYDPELWPRIMDWATGAGYSHIIQRRLSDAKVLELVDSGVALPEGLSVQSYKDLAFRRS
;
A
#
# COMPACT_ATOMS: atom_id res chain seq x y z
N MET A 1 14.08 -39.14 18.07
CA MET A 1 14.73 -37.83 18.29
C MET A 1 14.51 -37.40 19.74
N GLN A 2 15.55 -37.02 20.42
CA GLN A 2 15.44 -36.54 21.79
C GLN A 2 14.92 -35.12 21.80
N ILE A 3 14.23 -34.74 22.87
CA ILE A 3 13.63 -33.40 22.97
C ILE A 3 14.66 -32.27 22.90
N ASN A 4 15.84 -32.48 23.45
CA ASN A 4 16.93 -31.49 23.42
C ASN A 4 17.37 -31.19 21.97
N GLU A 5 17.49 -32.22 21.14
CA GLU A 5 17.84 -32.05 19.72
C GLU A 5 16.75 -31.28 18.98
N THR A 6 15.50 -31.59 19.26
CA THR A 6 14.35 -30.88 18.68
C THR A 6 14.36 -29.41 19.07
N CYS A 7 14.64 -29.11 20.32
CA CYS A 7 14.74 -27.72 20.82
C CYS A 7 15.89 -26.96 20.17
N GLU A 8 17.05 -27.59 19.99
CA GLU A 8 18.18 -26.96 19.30
C GLU A 8 17.87 -26.66 17.86
N LEU A 9 17.26 -27.60 17.15
CA LEU A 9 16.84 -27.40 15.75
C LEU A 9 15.82 -26.26 15.66
N PHE A 10 14.85 -26.23 16.55
CA PHE A 10 13.89 -25.14 16.62
C PHE A 10 14.56 -23.78 16.76
N ARG A 11 15.50 -23.66 17.70
CA ARG A 11 16.23 -22.41 17.91
C ARG A 11 17.03 -22.00 16.69
N GLN A 12 17.74 -22.94 16.07
CA GLN A 12 18.56 -22.68 14.87
C GLN A 12 17.70 -22.17 13.72
N ILE A 13 16.56 -22.81 13.48
CA ILE A 13 15.65 -22.43 12.42
C ILE A 13 15.03 -21.04 12.73
N ARG A 14 14.68 -20.80 13.98
CA ARG A 14 14.14 -19.50 14.39
C ARG A 14 15.15 -18.38 14.18
N ASP A 15 16.41 -18.60 14.52
CA ASP A 15 17.49 -17.64 14.32
C ASP A 15 17.71 -17.36 12.82
N GLU A 16 17.64 -18.40 11.97
CA GLU A 16 17.73 -18.23 10.53
C GLU A 16 16.57 -17.39 9.98
N ILE A 17 15.36 -17.64 10.45
CA ILE A 17 14.18 -16.87 10.06
C ILE A 17 14.38 -15.39 10.43
N ASP A 18 14.82 -15.10 11.64
CA ASP A 18 15.06 -13.74 12.10
C ASP A 18 16.12 -13.03 11.24
N GLU A 19 17.19 -13.73 10.88
CA GLU A 19 18.23 -13.20 10.00
C GLU A 19 17.69 -12.90 8.61
N VAL A 20 16.95 -13.82 8.02
CA VAL A 20 16.34 -13.65 6.69
C VAL A 20 15.34 -12.50 6.69
N GLU A 21 14.52 -12.40 7.73
CA GLU A 21 13.58 -11.28 7.87
C GLU A 21 14.28 -9.93 7.97
N GLY A 22 15.40 -9.88 8.71
CA GLY A 22 16.22 -8.67 8.80
C GLY A 22 16.80 -8.27 7.45
N ARG A 23 17.32 -9.24 6.70
CA ARG A 23 17.84 -9.00 5.34
C ARG A 23 16.73 -8.56 4.39
N LEU A 24 15.56 -9.19 4.48
CA LEU A 24 14.40 -8.81 3.68
C LEU A 24 13.98 -7.36 3.94
N LYS A 25 13.98 -6.95 5.20
CA LYS A 25 13.67 -5.56 5.57
C LYS A 25 14.62 -4.57 4.91
N VAL A 26 15.93 -4.85 4.95
CA VAL A 26 16.95 -4.00 4.33
C VAL A 26 16.76 -3.93 2.81
N LEU A 27 16.54 -5.07 2.17
CA LEU A 27 16.30 -5.13 0.73
C LEU A 27 15.07 -4.35 0.31
N LYS A 28 13.99 -4.43 1.09
CA LYS A 28 12.78 -3.65 0.83
C LYS A 28 13.01 -2.15 0.94
N GLN A 29 13.83 -1.72 1.89
CA GLN A 29 14.20 -0.31 2.03
C GLN A 29 15.03 0.18 0.85
N GLU A 30 16.00 -0.62 0.41
CA GLU A 30 16.80 -0.32 -0.77
C GLU A 30 15.95 -0.24 -2.03
N LEU A 31 15.03 -1.19 -2.19
CA LEU A 31 14.10 -1.22 -3.31
C LEU A 31 13.24 0.04 -3.34
N HIS A 32 12.72 0.44 -2.20
CA HIS A 32 11.92 1.67 -2.09
C HIS A 32 12.73 2.92 -2.46
N THR A 33 13.97 3.01 -2.01
CA THR A 33 14.86 4.13 -2.36
C THR A 33 15.08 4.22 -3.87
N LEU A 34 15.30 3.08 -4.53
CA LEU A 34 15.46 3.02 -5.98
C LEU A 34 14.16 3.37 -6.71
N GLU A 35 13.04 2.90 -6.20
CA GLU A 35 11.71 3.22 -6.74
C GLU A 35 11.45 4.72 -6.73
N VAL A 36 11.76 5.41 -5.63
CA VAL A 36 11.62 6.86 -5.53
C VAL A 36 12.50 7.56 -6.57
N LYS A 37 13.72 7.11 -6.78
CA LYS A 37 14.62 7.70 -7.79
C LYS A 37 14.07 7.54 -9.21
N ILE A 38 13.49 6.39 -9.52
CA ILE A 38 12.88 6.15 -10.84
C ILE A 38 11.66 7.05 -11.01
N LEU A 39 10.79 7.16 -10.00
CA LEU A 39 9.63 8.05 -10.04
C LEU A 39 10.02 9.51 -10.24
N GLU A 40 11.06 9.97 -9.55
CA GLU A 40 11.58 11.33 -9.71
C GLU A 40 12.10 11.57 -11.13
N HIS A 41 12.83 10.62 -11.70
CA HIS A 41 13.32 10.70 -13.08
C HIS A 41 12.16 10.83 -14.08
N LEU A 42 11.14 9.98 -13.94
CA LEU A 42 9.96 10.01 -14.80
C LEU A 42 9.20 11.33 -14.66
N SER A 43 9.02 11.80 -13.44
CA SER A 43 8.35 13.07 -13.17
C SER A 43 9.11 14.27 -13.73
N THR A 44 10.44 14.31 -13.52
CA THR A 44 11.29 15.41 -14.00
C THR A 44 11.30 15.52 -15.52
N ASN A 45 11.24 14.39 -16.21
CA ASN A 45 11.23 14.35 -17.68
C ASN A 45 9.83 14.38 -18.29
N GLY A 46 8.77 14.43 -17.46
CA GLY A 46 7.39 14.48 -17.94
C GLY A 46 6.94 13.24 -18.70
N ILE A 47 7.50 12.08 -18.37
CA ILE A 47 7.19 10.80 -19.00
C ILE A 47 6.54 9.86 -17.98
N ASP A 48 5.65 9.00 -18.47
CA ASP A 48 4.89 8.06 -17.64
C ASP A 48 5.45 6.65 -17.65
N SER A 49 6.39 6.37 -18.56
CA SER A 49 6.94 5.04 -18.74
C SER A 49 8.34 5.09 -19.28
N ILE A 50 9.17 4.14 -18.88
CA ILE A 50 10.53 3.94 -19.39
C ILE A 50 10.83 2.45 -19.47
N LYS A 51 11.50 2.04 -20.53
CA LYS A 51 12.03 0.69 -20.69
C LYS A 51 13.54 0.73 -20.51
N ALA A 52 14.05 0.06 -19.49
CA ALA A 52 15.47 0.01 -19.19
C ALA A 52 15.82 -1.30 -18.49
N ALA A 53 17.03 -1.81 -18.71
CA ALA A 53 17.54 -3.03 -18.07
C ALA A 53 16.61 -4.24 -18.26
N GLY A 54 15.94 -4.36 -19.42
CA GLY A 54 15.01 -5.45 -19.70
C GLY A 54 13.68 -5.38 -18.95
N VAL A 55 13.36 -4.22 -18.38
CA VAL A 55 12.16 -4.00 -17.58
C VAL A 55 11.46 -2.74 -18.05
N THR A 56 10.14 -2.76 -18.05
CA THR A 56 9.33 -1.57 -18.29
C THR A 56 8.81 -1.03 -16.98
N PHE A 57 9.13 0.23 -16.69
CA PHE A 57 8.65 0.94 -15.51
C PHE A 57 7.55 1.92 -15.93
N THR A 58 6.42 1.87 -15.27
CA THR A 58 5.26 2.72 -15.58
C THR A 58 4.73 3.35 -14.30
N VAL A 59 4.47 4.65 -14.35
CA VAL A 59 3.83 5.36 -13.25
C VAL A 59 2.35 4.98 -13.22
N LYS A 60 1.87 4.53 -12.07
CA LYS A 60 0.46 4.30 -11.81
C LYS A 60 -0.02 5.25 -10.74
N GLU A 61 -1.13 5.91 -11.01
CA GLU A 61 -1.81 6.71 -10.00
C GLU A 61 -2.73 5.81 -9.20
N ARG A 62 -2.57 5.82 -7.88
CA ARG A 62 -3.40 5.06 -6.95
C ARG A 62 -4.10 6.00 -6.01
N PHE A 63 -5.23 5.56 -5.49
CA PHE A 63 -6.07 6.34 -4.60
C PHE A 63 -6.22 5.60 -3.29
N ARG A 64 -6.20 6.36 -2.21
CA ARG A 64 -6.41 5.83 -0.87
C ARG A 64 -7.45 6.68 -0.16
N ALA A 65 -8.48 6.04 0.38
CA ALA A 65 -9.39 6.70 1.28
C ALA A 65 -8.75 6.81 2.66
N THR A 66 -8.67 8.02 3.18
CA THR A 66 -8.10 8.29 4.50
C THR A 66 -9.14 8.89 5.42
N TYR A 67 -8.99 8.67 6.72
CA TYR A 67 -9.90 9.18 7.72
C TYR A 67 -9.16 9.53 9.00
N ASP A 68 -9.73 10.48 9.75
CA ASP A 68 -9.29 10.77 11.10
C ASP A 68 -9.92 9.72 12.04
N PRO A 69 -9.12 8.93 12.78
CA PRO A 69 -9.66 7.91 13.68
C PRO A 69 -10.63 8.45 14.74
N GLU A 70 -10.46 9.70 15.16
CA GLU A 70 -11.37 10.32 16.12
C GLU A 70 -12.76 10.57 15.54
N LEU A 71 -12.85 10.72 14.22
CA LEU A 71 -14.11 10.96 13.52
C LEU A 71 -14.73 9.69 12.94
N TRP A 72 -14.14 8.52 13.22
CA TRP A 72 -14.64 7.26 12.72
C TRP A 72 -16.14 7.00 13.03
N PRO A 73 -16.65 7.25 14.24
CA PRO A 73 -18.08 7.07 14.51
C PRO A 73 -18.97 7.92 13.60
N ARG A 74 -18.57 9.14 13.31
CA ARG A 74 -19.29 10.04 12.40
C ARG A 74 -19.29 9.52 10.97
N ILE A 75 -18.17 8.97 10.52
CA ILE A 75 -18.04 8.39 9.19
C ILE A 75 -18.95 7.16 9.07
N MET A 76 -18.95 6.31 10.09
CA MET A 76 -19.83 5.14 10.16
C MET A 76 -21.30 5.53 10.10
N ASP A 77 -21.72 6.50 10.90
CA ASP A 77 -23.09 6.98 10.94
C ASP A 77 -23.51 7.57 9.59
N TRP A 78 -22.63 8.36 8.99
CA TRP A 78 -22.89 8.94 7.68
C TRP A 78 -23.08 7.83 6.63
N ALA A 79 -22.16 6.87 6.55
CA ALA A 79 -22.21 5.80 5.56
C ALA A 79 -23.48 4.94 5.73
N THR A 80 -23.82 4.60 6.95
CA THR A 80 -25.00 3.80 7.26
C THR A 80 -26.30 4.56 6.97
N GLY A 81 -26.38 5.82 7.42
CA GLY A 81 -27.57 6.64 7.25
C GLY A 81 -27.86 7.06 5.82
N ALA A 82 -26.81 7.23 5.01
CA ALA A 82 -26.97 7.63 3.61
C ALA A 82 -27.03 6.44 2.63
N GLY A 83 -26.95 5.21 3.12
CA GLY A 83 -26.99 4.01 2.29
C GLY A 83 -25.65 3.66 1.63
N TYR A 84 -24.54 4.14 2.17
CA TYR A 84 -23.20 3.89 1.65
C TYR A 84 -22.38 2.90 2.47
N SER A 85 -23.03 2.02 3.23
CA SER A 85 -22.35 1.02 4.06
C SER A 85 -21.38 0.13 3.26
N HIS A 86 -21.57 0.02 1.94
CA HIS A 86 -20.71 -0.76 1.06
C HIS A 86 -19.27 -0.22 0.99
N ILE A 87 -19.01 1.03 1.38
CA ILE A 87 -17.64 1.59 1.43
C ILE A 87 -16.86 1.09 2.65
N ILE A 88 -17.56 0.48 3.61
CA ILE A 88 -16.98 -0.02 4.84
C ILE A 88 -16.87 -1.54 4.76
N GLN A 89 -15.65 -2.00 4.92
CA GLN A 89 -15.34 -3.43 5.08
C GLN A 89 -14.71 -3.58 6.47
N ARG A 90 -13.65 -4.32 6.63
CA ARG A 90 -12.85 -4.24 7.86
C ARG A 90 -12.08 -2.91 7.95
N ARG A 91 -11.99 -2.24 6.84
CA ARG A 91 -11.41 -0.91 6.65
C ARG A 91 -12.17 -0.23 5.52
N LEU A 92 -11.97 1.07 5.34
CA LEU A 92 -12.54 1.78 4.19
C LEU A 92 -12.01 1.20 2.87
N SER A 93 -12.92 0.99 1.93
CA SER A 93 -12.56 0.58 0.58
C SER A 93 -12.17 1.82 -0.22
N ASP A 94 -10.92 1.92 -0.64
CA ASP A 94 -10.40 3.04 -1.42
C ASP A 94 -11.19 3.22 -2.73
N ALA A 95 -11.44 2.12 -3.45
CA ALA A 95 -12.16 2.14 -4.72
C ALA A 95 -13.61 2.59 -4.56
N LYS A 96 -14.28 2.12 -3.52
CA LYS A 96 -15.68 2.46 -3.28
C LYS A 96 -15.86 3.90 -2.84
N VAL A 97 -14.93 4.45 -2.05
CA VAL A 97 -14.95 5.86 -1.67
C VAL A 97 -14.68 6.75 -2.89
N LEU A 98 -13.73 6.37 -3.74
CA LEU A 98 -13.44 7.09 -4.97
C LEU A 98 -14.66 7.12 -5.90
N GLU A 99 -15.41 6.02 -6.02
CA GLU A 99 -16.66 5.98 -6.79
C GLU A 99 -17.67 7.02 -6.31
N LEU A 100 -17.79 7.22 -4.99
CA LEU A 100 -18.66 8.22 -4.42
C LEU A 100 -18.23 9.64 -4.82
N VAL A 101 -16.93 9.93 -4.73
CA VAL A 101 -16.37 11.22 -5.13
C VAL A 101 -16.62 11.47 -6.63
N ASP A 102 -16.36 10.48 -7.48
CA ASP A 102 -16.57 10.57 -8.92
C ASP A 102 -18.05 10.76 -9.28
N SER A 103 -18.95 10.27 -8.43
CA SER A 103 -20.40 10.45 -8.56
C SER A 103 -20.89 11.80 -8.00
N GLY A 104 -20.01 12.64 -7.48
CA GLY A 104 -20.35 13.96 -6.94
C GLY A 104 -20.85 13.96 -5.51
N VAL A 105 -20.65 12.89 -4.76
CA VAL A 105 -21.03 12.81 -3.35
C VAL A 105 -20.02 13.59 -2.49
N ALA A 106 -20.53 14.47 -1.64
CA ALA A 106 -19.69 15.19 -0.68
C ALA A 106 -19.35 14.27 0.49
N LEU A 107 -18.06 14.11 0.78
CA LEU A 107 -17.58 13.30 1.88
C LEU A 107 -17.70 14.06 3.21
N PRO A 108 -17.93 13.34 4.34
CA PRO A 108 -17.98 13.98 5.65
C PRO A 108 -16.60 14.46 6.09
N GLU A 109 -16.59 15.33 7.09
CA GLU A 109 -15.35 15.79 7.72
C GLU A 109 -14.53 14.59 8.24
N GLY A 110 -13.24 14.64 7.99
CA GLY A 110 -12.30 13.59 8.41
C GLY A 110 -12.16 12.43 7.44
N LEU A 111 -12.96 12.41 6.37
CA LEU A 111 -12.81 11.43 5.27
C LEU A 111 -12.37 12.16 4.01
N SER A 112 -11.27 11.74 3.44
CA SER A 112 -10.76 12.29 2.20
C SER A 112 -10.19 11.22 1.31
N VAL A 113 -10.11 11.53 0.01
CA VAL A 113 -9.43 10.67 -0.95
C VAL A 113 -8.13 11.36 -1.37
N GLN A 114 -7.03 10.67 -1.18
CA GLN A 114 -5.71 11.12 -1.62
C GLN A 114 -5.26 10.29 -2.80
N SER A 115 -4.67 10.95 -3.78
CA SER A 115 -4.00 10.25 -4.86
C SER A 115 -2.51 10.18 -4.57
N TYR A 116 -1.89 9.09 -4.94
CA TYR A 116 -0.44 8.93 -4.88
C TYR A 116 0.04 8.17 -6.10
N LYS A 117 1.29 8.39 -6.45
CA LYS A 117 1.90 7.72 -7.58
C LYS A 117 2.69 6.52 -7.09
N ASP A 118 2.51 5.42 -7.77
CA ASP A 118 3.21 4.18 -7.51
C ASP A 118 3.94 3.73 -8.77
N LEU A 119 4.98 2.94 -8.60
CA LEU A 119 5.76 2.43 -9.71
C LEU A 119 5.41 0.97 -9.95
N ALA A 120 4.94 0.66 -11.14
CA ALA A 120 4.80 -0.71 -11.60
C ALA A 120 5.94 -1.06 -12.53
N PHE A 121 6.46 -2.26 -12.45
CA PHE A 121 7.45 -2.76 -13.38
C PHE A 121 7.00 -4.07 -13.98
N ARG A 122 7.39 -4.29 -15.23
CA ARG A 122 7.10 -5.51 -15.96
C ARG A 122 8.36 -5.94 -16.71
N ARG A 123 8.73 -7.19 -16.53
CA ARG A 123 9.85 -7.76 -17.27
C ARG A 123 9.48 -7.92 -18.73
N SER A 124 10.36 -7.46 -19.57
CA SER A 124 10.20 -7.51 -21.03
C SER A 124 10.64 -8.86 -21.56
#